data_9eaac09e22151da5dc34bbc33e84c844
#
_entry.id   9eaac09e22151da5dc34bbc33e84c844
#
_cell.length_a   1.000
_cell.length_b   1.000
_cell.length_c   1.000
_cell.angle_alpha   90.00
_cell.angle_beta   90.00
_cell.angle_gamma   90.00
#
_symmetry.space_group_name_H-M   'P 1'
#
loop_
_entity.id
_entity.type
_entity.pdbx_description
1 polymer ?
#
loop_
_entity_poly.entity_id
_entity_poly.type
_entity_poly.pdbx_seq_one_letter_code
_entity_poly.pdbx_strand_id
1 'polypeptide(L)'
;VYMIYTAFDGWSSVRLALSSIKLADFKEQRWRWKKPVLISPAGQIHKNWVLFPEKINGQFALLNSVSPTISISYLDNLNFKNGEVVNSRFGGAAGRTYAWDNSMRGAGPPPIKTPYGWLLLYHAMDRRDPNRYKIGAMILDEKDPTKILYRSRRPILEPDMFYENEGYKSGVVYSCG
;
A
#
# COMPACT_ATOMS: atom_id res chain seq x y z
N VAL A 1 -13.55 -8.64 -8.62
CA VAL A 1 -12.44 -8.49 -7.65
C VAL A 1 -11.21 -7.99 -8.38
N TYR A 2 -10.51 -7.02 -7.82
CA TYR A 2 -9.22 -6.52 -8.33
C TYR A 2 -8.09 -6.94 -7.39
N MET A 3 -6.94 -7.23 -7.96
CA MET A 3 -5.71 -7.53 -7.23
C MET A 3 -4.60 -6.63 -7.76
N ILE A 4 -4.03 -5.82 -6.87
CA ILE A 4 -2.82 -5.04 -7.16
C ILE A 4 -1.67 -5.68 -6.38
N TYR A 5 -0.56 -5.89 -7.04
CA TYR A 5 0.61 -6.51 -6.42
C TYR A 5 1.90 -5.98 -7.01
N THR A 6 2.97 -6.11 -6.24
CA THR A 6 4.32 -5.78 -6.71
C THR A 6 4.82 -6.89 -7.61
N ALA A 7 5.08 -6.57 -8.87
CA ALA A 7 5.72 -7.44 -9.84
C ALA A 7 7.22 -7.15 -9.90
N PHE A 8 8.02 -8.18 -9.72
CA PHE A 8 9.47 -8.12 -9.80
C PHE A 8 9.98 -9.04 -10.91
N ASP A 9 10.81 -8.54 -11.79
CA ASP A 9 11.35 -9.30 -12.92
C ASP A 9 12.54 -10.21 -12.54
N GLY A 10 12.90 -10.26 -11.25
CA GLY A 10 14.04 -11.01 -10.74
C GLY A 10 15.38 -10.26 -10.87
N TRP A 11 15.36 -9.06 -11.44
CA TRP A 11 16.60 -8.38 -11.83
C TRP A 11 16.65 -6.92 -11.39
N SER A 12 15.89 -6.05 -12.02
CA SER A 12 16.00 -4.60 -11.81
C SER A 12 14.66 -3.85 -11.75
N SER A 13 13.57 -4.45 -12.19
CA SER A 13 12.29 -3.77 -12.32
C SER A 13 11.34 -4.19 -11.21
N VAL A 14 10.92 -3.23 -10.41
CA VAL A 14 9.89 -3.39 -9.38
C VAL A 14 8.71 -2.49 -9.74
N ARG A 15 7.62 -3.08 -10.23
CA ARG A 15 6.45 -2.37 -10.75
C ARG A 15 5.16 -2.89 -10.14
N LEU A 16 4.12 -2.09 -10.20
CA LEU A 16 2.78 -2.53 -9.83
C LEU A 16 2.10 -3.20 -11.01
N ALA A 17 1.49 -4.34 -10.76
CA ALA A 17 0.63 -5.04 -11.68
C ALA A 17 -0.80 -5.08 -11.14
N LEU A 18 -1.76 -4.97 -12.05
CA LEU A 18 -3.19 -5.10 -11.79
C LEU A 18 -3.72 -6.31 -12.53
N SER A 19 -4.46 -7.15 -11.83
CA SER A 19 -5.29 -8.20 -12.42
C SER A 19 -6.71 -8.15 -11.86
N SER A 20 -7.65 -8.77 -12.52
CA SER A 20 -9.03 -8.84 -12.06
C SER A 20 -9.69 -10.18 -12.37
N ILE A 21 -10.68 -10.52 -11.56
CA ILE A 21 -11.53 -11.71 -11.74
C ILE A 21 -13.00 -11.31 -11.54
N LYS A 22 -13.92 -11.96 -12.24
CA LYS A 22 -15.34 -11.75 -11.99
C LYS A 22 -15.70 -12.21 -10.58
N LEU A 23 -16.57 -11.48 -9.90
CA LEU A 23 -16.99 -11.81 -8.54
C LEU A 23 -17.64 -13.19 -8.45
N ALA A 24 -18.44 -13.58 -9.47
CA ALA A 24 -19.03 -14.90 -9.54
C ALA A 24 -17.97 -16.01 -9.61
N ASP A 25 -16.96 -15.85 -10.49
CA ASP A 25 -15.88 -16.81 -10.61
C ASP A 25 -15.05 -16.91 -9.32
N PHE A 26 -14.80 -15.78 -8.65
CA PHE A 26 -14.10 -15.73 -7.36
C PHE A 26 -14.87 -16.48 -6.26
N LYS A 27 -16.19 -16.24 -6.13
CA LYS A 27 -17.06 -16.90 -5.15
C LYS A 27 -17.14 -18.42 -5.38
N GLU A 28 -17.11 -18.86 -6.63
CA GLU A 28 -17.17 -20.26 -7.02
C GLU A 28 -15.78 -20.90 -7.14
N GLN A 29 -14.72 -20.21 -6.70
CA GLN A 29 -13.33 -20.68 -6.73
C GLN A 29 -12.84 -21.06 -8.14
N ARG A 30 -13.43 -20.45 -9.17
CA ARG A 30 -12.98 -20.56 -10.55
C ARG A 30 -11.95 -19.46 -10.81
N TRP A 31 -10.66 -19.76 -10.69
CA TRP A 31 -9.53 -18.81 -10.70
C TRP A 31 -9.21 -18.27 -12.11
N ARG A 32 -10.22 -17.73 -12.81
CA ARG A 32 -10.11 -17.15 -14.16
C ARG A 32 -9.66 -15.70 -14.11
N TRP A 33 -8.47 -15.47 -13.59
CA TRP A 33 -7.89 -14.16 -13.57
C TRP A 33 -7.58 -13.64 -14.96
N LYS A 34 -7.85 -12.35 -15.22
CA LYS A 34 -7.39 -11.68 -16.43
C LYS A 34 -5.87 -11.60 -16.42
N LYS A 35 -5.27 -11.58 -17.62
CA LYS A 35 -3.84 -11.34 -17.77
C LYS A 35 -3.46 -10.04 -17.05
N PRO A 36 -2.43 -10.04 -16.19
CA PRO A 36 -1.98 -8.85 -15.50
C PRO A 36 -1.49 -7.76 -16.46
N VAL A 37 -1.73 -6.51 -16.10
CA VAL A 37 -1.19 -5.33 -16.76
C VAL A 37 -0.33 -4.54 -15.80
N LEU A 38 0.82 -4.02 -16.27
CA LEU A 38 1.70 -3.17 -15.48
C LEU A 38 1.12 -1.75 -15.45
N ILE A 39 0.85 -1.24 -14.27
CA ILE A 39 0.15 0.04 -14.07
C ILE A 39 1.04 1.16 -13.53
N SER A 40 2.30 0.88 -13.25
CA SER A 40 3.27 1.90 -12.83
C SER A 40 4.33 2.14 -13.90
N PRO A 41 4.96 3.34 -13.96
CA PRO A 41 6.02 3.66 -14.90
C PRO A 41 7.21 2.68 -14.79
N ALA A 42 7.93 2.50 -15.90
CA ALA A 42 9.20 1.80 -15.90
C ALA A 42 10.34 2.70 -15.39
N GLY A 43 11.47 2.10 -15.01
CA GLY A 43 12.69 2.82 -14.60
C GLY A 43 12.65 3.39 -13.18
N GLN A 44 11.60 3.11 -12.42
CA GLN A 44 11.48 3.50 -11.02
C GLN A 44 10.97 2.31 -10.18
N ILE A 45 11.33 2.30 -8.91
CA ILE A 45 10.80 1.30 -7.96
C ILE A 45 9.45 1.77 -7.46
N HIS A 46 8.40 1.02 -7.80
CA HIS A 46 7.06 1.24 -7.31
C HIS A 46 6.57 0.01 -6.53
N LYS A 47 6.13 0.23 -5.30
CA LYS A 47 5.60 -0.82 -4.41
C LYS A 47 4.60 -0.26 -3.42
N ASN A 48 3.83 -1.14 -2.78
CA ASN A 48 2.90 -0.81 -1.71
C ASN A 48 1.79 0.18 -2.14
N TRP A 49 1.38 0.15 -3.42
CA TRP A 49 0.18 0.84 -3.83
C TRP A 49 -1.04 0.02 -3.46
N VAL A 50 -2.06 0.68 -2.97
CA VAL A 50 -3.30 0.02 -2.58
C VAL A 50 -4.51 0.73 -3.16
N LEU A 51 -5.48 -0.06 -3.59
CA LEU A 51 -6.76 0.45 -4.10
C LEU A 51 -7.74 0.57 -2.93
N PHE A 52 -8.40 1.71 -2.81
CA PHE A 52 -9.51 1.84 -1.88
C PHE A 52 -10.65 0.88 -2.26
N PRO A 53 -11.32 0.25 -1.29
CA PRO A 53 -12.35 -0.75 -1.57
C PRO A 53 -13.62 -0.15 -2.18
N GLU A 54 -13.83 1.16 -1.98
CA GLU A 54 -14.95 1.92 -2.54
C GLU A 54 -14.43 3.10 -3.37
N LYS A 55 -15.25 3.55 -4.31
CA LYS A 55 -14.99 4.78 -5.04
C LYS A 55 -15.13 5.99 -4.13
N ILE A 56 -14.23 6.94 -4.27
CA ILE A 56 -14.25 8.22 -3.58
C ILE A 56 -14.64 9.29 -4.60
N ASN A 57 -15.69 10.04 -4.32
CA ASN A 57 -16.24 11.03 -5.24
C ASN A 57 -16.52 10.47 -6.66
N GLY A 58 -16.95 9.22 -6.73
CA GLY A 58 -17.28 8.55 -8.00
C GLY A 58 -16.10 7.94 -8.75
N GLN A 59 -14.87 8.14 -8.31
CA GLN A 59 -13.64 7.63 -8.95
C GLN A 59 -12.97 6.53 -8.13
N PHE A 60 -12.26 5.63 -8.81
CA PHE A 60 -11.35 4.70 -8.14
C PHE A 60 -10.19 5.49 -7.55
N ALA A 61 -9.92 5.29 -6.26
CA ALA A 61 -8.82 5.93 -5.55
C ALA A 61 -7.68 4.94 -5.36
N LEU A 62 -6.53 5.23 -5.92
CA LEU A 62 -5.33 4.42 -5.83
C LEU A 62 -4.28 5.17 -5.00
N LEU A 63 -4.02 4.68 -3.79
CA LEU A 63 -2.97 5.21 -2.93
C LEU A 63 -1.61 4.81 -3.49
N ASN A 64 -0.81 5.80 -3.87
CA ASN A 64 0.51 5.59 -4.47
C ASN A 64 1.63 5.76 -3.46
N SER A 65 1.45 6.64 -2.47
CA SER A 65 2.47 6.94 -1.46
C SER A 65 1.83 7.37 -0.14
N VAL A 66 2.51 7.08 0.94
CA VAL A 66 2.18 7.57 2.29
C VAL A 66 3.24 8.54 2.83
N SER A 67 4.27 8.82 2.03
CA SER A 67 5.41 9.63 2.46
C SER A 67 6.02 10.40 1.27
N PRO A 68 6.45 11.66 1.46
CA PRO A 68 6.33 12.48 2.68
C PRO A 68 4.90 12.91 2.98
N THR A 69 4.02 12.82 1.98
CA THR A 69 2.58 13.10 2.07
C THR A 69 1.79 11.94 1.49
N ILE A 70 0.53 11.85 1.84
CA ILE A 70 -0.40 10.92 1.17
C ILE A 70 -0.57 11.37 -0.27
N SER A 71 -0.38 10.45 -1.20
CA SER A 71 -0.59 10.67 -2.64
C SER A 71 -1.57 9.65 -3.18
N ILE A 72 -2.63 10.13 -3.83
CA ILE A 72 -3.71 9.33 -4.39
C ILE A 72 -3.92 9.71 -5.85
N SER A 73 -4.00 8.71 -6.72
CA SER A 73 -4.46 8.89 -8.09
C SER A 73 -5.94 8.52 -8.18
N TYR A 74 -6.75 9.42 -8.70
CA TYR A 74 -8.16 9.20 -8.97
C TYR A 74 -8.35 8.79 -10.43
N LEU A 75 -9.06 7.69 -10.66
CA LEU A 75 -9.21 7.05 -11.96
C LEU A 75 -10.69 6.81 -12.25
N ASP A 76 -11.15 7.15 -13.43
CA ASP A 76 -12.54 6.91 -13.85
C ASP A 76 -12.81 5.41 -14.04
N ASN A 77 -11.80 4.68 -14.49
CA ASN A 77 -11.85 3.24 -14.69
C ASN A 77 -10.47 2.59 -14.44
N LEU A 78 -10.45 1.26 -14.37
CA LEU A 78 -9.24 0.45 -14.20
C LEU A 78 -8.88 -0.34 -15.47
N ASN A 79 -9.23 0.18 -16.63
CA ASN A 79 -8.95 -0.42 -17.93
C ASN A 79 -7.68 0.19 -18.52
N PHE A 80 -6.54 -0.31 -18.11
CA PHE A 80 -5.26 0.11 -18.66
C PHE A 80 -5.03 -0.57 -20.02
N LYS A 81 -4.98 0.21 -21.09
CA LYS A 81 -4.75 -0.25 -22.45
C LYS A 81 -3.47 0.36 -23.01
N ASN A 82 -2.88 -0.31 -23.99
CA ASN A 82 -1.78 0.24 -24.79
C ASN A 82 -0.58 0.78 -23.97
N GLY A 83 -0.29 0.17 -22.80
CA GLY A 83 0.83 0.61 -21.97
C GLY A 83 0.54 1.85 -21.12
N GLU A 84 -0.72 2.25 -20.99
CA GLU A 84 -1.13 3.30 -20.03
C GLU A 84 -0.64 2.96 -18.62
N VAL A 85 -0.17 3.97 -17.91
CA VAL A 85 0.32 3.85 -16.54
C VAL A 85 -0.19 4.99 -15.68
N VAL A 86 -0.27 4.76 -14.39
CA VAL A 86 -0.54 5.81 -13.42
C VAL A 86 0.73 6.59 -13.18
N ASN A 87 0.73 7.87 -13.54
CA ASN A 87 1.86 8.76 -13.30
C ASN A 87 1.99 9.05 -11.81
N SER A 88 2.96 8.40 -11.19
CA SER A 88 3.32 8.61 -9.80
C SER A 88 4.82 8.62 -9.67
N ARG A 89 5.33 9.46 -8.78
CA ARG A 89 6.75 9.49 -8.41
C ARG A 89 6.89 8.91 -7.01
N PHE A 90 7.96 8.16 -6.81
CA PHE A 90 8.33 7.75 -5.46
C PHE A 90 8.65 8.98 -4.62
N GLY A 91 7.82 9.26 -3.62
CA GLY A 91 7.95 10.45 -2.75
C GLY A 91 9.05 10.35 -1.70
N GLY A 92 9.69 9.19 -1.58
CA GLY A 92 10.73 8.96 -0.57
C GLY A 92 10.25 8.16 0.64
N ALA A 93 11.08 8.10 1.67
CA ALA A 93 10.84 7.34 2.89
C ALA A 93 10.84 8.22 4.15
N ALA A 94 10.73 9.53 4.02
CA ALA A 94 10.73 10.44 5.15
C ALA A 94 9.47 10.25 6.00
N GLY A 95 9.64 10.05 7.29
CA GLY A 95 8.57 9.96 8.27
C GLY A 95 8.57 11.13 9.24
N ARG A 96 7.90 10.98 10.39
CA ARG A 96 7.87 12.00 11.44
C ARG A 96 9.24 12.11 12.12
N THR A 97 9.81 13.32 12.12
CA THR A 97 11.06 13.59 12.83
C THR A 97 10.93 13.22 14.32
N TYR A 98 11.93 12.55 14.85
CA TYR A 98 12.00 12.07 16.25
C TYR A 98 10.96 11.01 16.67
N ALA A 99 10.10 10.53 15.77
CA ALA A 99 9.17 9.45 16.05
C ALA A 99 9.72 8.08 15.62
N TRP A 100 9.06 7.00 16.07
CA TRP A 100 9.41 5.63 15.73
C TRP A 100 9.24 5.32 14.24
N ASP A 101 8.43 6.09 13.53
CA ASP A 101 8.11 5.97 12.11
C ASP A 101 8.79 7.05 11.26
N ASN A 102 10.01 7.42 11.63
CA ASN A 102 10.80 8.40 10.89
C ASN A 102 11.37 7.87 9.56
N SER A 103 11.17 6.57 9.27
CA SER A 103 11.45 5.95 7.98
C SER A 103 10.23 5.16 7.52
N MET A 104 9.44 5.77 6.62
CA MET A 104 8.22 5.18 6.07
C MET A 104 8.55 4.10 5.04
N ARG A 105 7.73 3.03 5.02
CA ARG A 105 7.87 1.94 4.05
C ARG A 105 6.70 1.82 3.09
N GLY A 106 5.52 2.25 3.50
CA GLY A 106 4.34 2.27 2.65
C GLY A 106 3.09 1.73 3.32
N ALA A 107 2.01 1.71 2.56
CA ALA A 107 0.76 1.10 3.00
C ALA A 107 0.90 -0.42 3.16
N GLY A 108 0.11 -0.97 4.05
CA GLY A 108 -0.12 -2.40 4.18
C GLY A 108 -1.31 -2.85 3.32
N PRO A 109 -2.40 -3.32 3.94
CA PRO A 109 -3.62 -3.70 3.23
C PRO A 109 -4.37 -2.48 2.69
N PRO A 110 -5.38 -2.69 1.82
CA PRO A 110 -6.34 -1.66 1.46
C PRO A 110 -6.96 -0.99 2.69
N PRO A 111 -7.23 0.33 2.64
CA PRO A 111 -7.84 1.02 3.76
C PRO A 111 -9.22 0.45 4.11
N ILE A 112 -9.55 0.44 5.38
CA ILE A 112 -10.83 -0.04 5.91
C ILE A 112 -11.70 1.18 6.20
N LYS A 113 -12.93 1.20 5.68
CA LYS A 113 -13.89 2.25 5.99
C LYS A 113 -14.39 2.12 7.42
N THR A 114 -14.37 3.23 8.15
CA THR A 114 -14.85 3.33 9.54
C THR A 114 -15.74 4.54 9.69
N PRO A 115 -16.50 4.66 10.80
CA PRO A 115 -17.26 5.89 11.09
C PRO A 115 -16.40 7.15 11.25
N TYR A 116 -15.09 7.00 11.41
CA TYR A 116 -14.13 8.10 11.61
C TYR A 116 -13.34 8.47 10.37
N GLY A 117 -13.59 7.79 9.23
CA GLY A 117 -12.82 7.89 8.00
C GLY A 117 -12.16 6.57 7.62
N TRP A 118 -11.12 6.63 6.80
CA TRP A 118 -10.41 5.46 6.31
C TRP A 118 -9.28 5.06 7.26
N LEU A 119 -9.39 3.89 7.88
CA LEU A 119 -8.29 3.29 8.64
C LEU A 119 -7.25 2.72 7.66
N LEU A 120 -6.06 3.27 7.68
CA LEU A 120 -4.89 2.81 6.93
C LEU A 120 -3.85 2.22 7.87
N LEU A 121 -3.49 0.97 7.66
CA LEU A 121 -2.31 0.37 8.29
C LEU A 121 -1.09 0.62 7.40
N TYR A 122 0.02 1.01 7.99
CA TYR A 122 1.26 1.31 7.28
C TYR A 122 2.47 0.69 7.98
N HIS A 123 3.50 0.45 7.18
CA HIS A 123 4.78 -0.06 7.66
C HIS A 123 5.77 1.09 7.80
N ALA A 124 6.51 1.08 8.88
CA ALA A 124 7.59 2.02 9.11
C ALA A 124 8.68 1.42 10.02
N MET A 125 9.78 2.13 10.09
CA MET A 125 10.91 1.81 10.95
C MET A 125 11.40 3.07 11.64
N ASP A 126 12.10 2.90 12.74
CA ASP A 126 12.97 3.91 13.30
C ASP A 126 14.35 3.83 12.62
N ARG A 127 14.89 4.94 12.14
CA ARG A 127 16.26 4.97 11.56
C ARG A 127 17.34 4.59 12.57
N ARG A 128 17.02 4.68 13.87
CA ARG A 128 17.90 4.23 14.97
C ARG A 128 17.84 2.72 15.17
N ASP A 129 16.78 2.07 14.61
CA ASP A 129 16.57 0.62 14.65
C ASP A 129 16.07 0.15 13.26
N PRO A 130 16.94 0.21 12.21
CA PRO A 130 16.52 0.08 10.81
C PRO A 130 16.16 -1.35 10.41
N ASN A 131 16.39 -2.33 11.28
CA ASN A 131 16.08 -3.73 11.00
C ASN A 131 14.70 -4.15 11.52
N ARG A 132 14.02 -3.28 12.30
CA ARG A 132 12.71 -3.61 12.87
C ARG A 132 11.59 -2.91 12.11
N TYR A 133 10.85 -3.70 11.33
CA TYR A 133 9.62 -3.26 10.68
C TYR A 133 8.45 -3.32 11.64
N LYS A 134 7.77 -2.21 11.79
CA LYS A 134 6.63 -2.03 12.70
C LYS A 134 5.42 -1.56 11.93
N ILE A 135 4.24 -1.81 12.48
CA ILE A 135 2.97 -1.38 11.90
C ILE A 135 2.43 -0.19 12.70
N GLY A 136 2.01 0.83 12.00
CA GLY A 136 1.24 1.95 12.52
C GLY A 136 -0.13 2.05 11.90
N ALA A 137 -0.97 2.90 12.47
CA ALA A 137 -2.30 3.18 11.98
C ALA A 137 -2.48 4.68 11.73
N MET A 138 -3.21 5.02 10.67
CA MET A 138 -3.70 6.36 10.36
C MET A 138 -5.22 6.31 10.15
N ILE A 139 -5.91 7.38 10.54
CA ILE A 139 -7.26 7.67 10.05
C ILE A 139 -7.13 8.78 9.03
N LEU A 140 -7.59 8.52 7.82
CA LEU A 140 -7.63 9.49 6.73
C LEU A 140 -9.06 10.01 6.60
N ASP A 141 -9.20 11.25 6.13
CA ASP A 141 -10.54 11.84 5.90
C ASP A 141 -11.34 11.01 4.89
N GLU A 142 -12.62 10.87 5.12
CA GLU A 142 -13.50 10.03 4.29
C GLU A 142 -13.61 10.55 2.85
N LYS A 143 -13.71 11.87 2.68
CA LYS A 143 -13.95 12.52 1.38
C LYS A 143 -12.64 12.95 0.70
N ASP A 144 -11.63 13.29 1.49
CA ASP A 144 -10.31 13.70 1.04
C ASP A 144 -9.22 12.91 1.78
N PRO A 145 -8.98 11.64 1.42
CA PRO A 145 -8.02 10.79 2.14
C PRO A 145 -6.55 11.23 2.04
N THR A 146 -6.26 12.35 1.38
CA THR A 146 -4.93 12.98 1.49
C THR A 146 -4.73 13.65 2.84
N LYS A 147 -5.80 13.90 3.59
CA LYS A 147 -5.77 14.46 4.93
C LYS A 147 -5.69 13.39 5.99
N ILE A 148 -4.67 13.47 6.84
CA ILE A 148 -4.51 12.59 8.00
C ILE A 148 -5.21 13.22 9.19
N LEU A 149 -6.31 12.62 9.64
CA LEU A 149 -7.06 13.06 10.83
C LEU A 149 -6.40 12.57 12.13
N TYR A 150 -5.83 11.37 12.08
CA TYR A 150 -5.13 10.76 13.21
C TYR A 150 -3.98 9.89 12.72
N ARG A 151 -2.91 9.82 13.50
CA ARG A 151 -1.79 8.89 13.28
C ARG A 151 -1.28 8.37 14.61
N SER A 152 -1.13 7.07 14.75
CA SER A 152 -0.70 6.43 15.98
C SER A 152 0.63 6.99 16.49
N ARG A 153 0.69 7.28 17.79
CA ARG A 153 1.91 7.82 18.43
C ARG A 153 2.98 6.77 18.62
N ARG A 154 2.54 5.51 18.80
CA ARG A 154 3.38 4.33 18.95
C ARG A 154 3.03 3.32 17.87
N PRO A 155 3.90 2.33 17.58
CA PRO A 155 3.49 1.19 16.78
C PRO A 155 2.25 0.53 17.40
N ILE A 156 1.36 0.02 16.56
CA ILE A 156 0.24 -0.82 16.99
C ILE A 156 0.65 -2.30 17.02
N LEU A 157 1.69 -2.64 16.26
CA LEU A 157 2.33 -3.95 16.28
C LEU A 157 3.82 -3.78 15.97
N GLU A 158 4.65 -4.48 16.71
CA GLU A 158 6.10 -4.56 16.48
C GLU A 158 6.59 -5.99 16.76
N PRO A 159 7.73 -6.40 16.18
CA PRO A 159 8.27 -7.74 16.39
C PRO A 159 8.57 -7.97 17.86
N ASP A 160 7.92 -8.96 18.46
CA ASP A 160 8.07 -9.31 19.88
C ASP A 160 8.40 -10.80 20.06
N MET A 161 7.70 -11.65 19.32
CA MET A 161 7.83 -13.09 19.44
C MET A 161 9.13 -13.62 18.81
N PHE A 162 9.58 -14.78 19.29
CA PHE A 162 10.79 -15.43 18.79
C PHE A 162 10.78 -15.57 17.25
N TYR A 163 9.70 -16.10 16.68
CA TYR A 163 9.59 -16.32 15.23
C TYR A 163 9.51 -15.03 14.40
N GLU A 164 9.25 -13.88 15.00
CA GLU A 164 9.28 -12.56 14.35
C GLU A 164 10.68 -11.95 14.34
N ASN A 165 11.52 -12.37 15.29
CA ASN A 165 12.86 -11.86 15.52
C ASN A 165 13.97 -12.79 14.99
N GLU A 166 13.61 -13.99 14.52
CA GLU A 166 14.53 -14.98 13.96
C GLU A 166 14.20 -15.28 12.48
N GLY A 167 15.08 -15.97 11.78
CA GLY A 167 14.89 -16.42 10.42
C GLY A 167 15.61 -15.55 9.38
N TYR A 168 15.28 -15.76 8.11
CA TYR A 168 15.94 -15.13 6.96
C TYR A 168 15.86 -13.59 7.00
N LYS A 169 14.73 -13.05 7.44
CA LYS A 169 14.55 -11.62 7.66
C LYS A 169 13.95 -11.40 9.04
N SER A 170 14.84 -11.27 10.03
CA SER A 170 14.47 -11.03 11.42
C SER A 170 13.93 -9.63 11.66
N GLY A 171 13.15 -9.47 12.73
CA GLY A 171 12.65 -8.18 13.19
C GLY A 171 11.54 -7.59 12.30
N VAL A 172 10.71 -8.41 11.67
CA VAL A 172 9.69 -7.95 10.73
C VAL A 172 8.31 -8.44 11.09
N VAL A 173 7.38 -7.50 11.28
CA VAL A 173 5.94 -7.74 11.18
C VAL A 173 5.41 -6.99 9.96
N TYR A 174 4.59 -7.67 9.16
CA TYR A 174 4.08 -7.14 7.90
C TYR A 174 2.62 -7.50 7.70
N SER A 175 1.76 -6.51 7.42
CA SER A 175 0.36 -6.72 7.07
C SER A 175 0.15 -6.43 5.59
N CYS A 176 -0.47 -7.35 4.86
CA CYS A 176 -0.71 -7.24 3.43
C CYS A 176 -2.16 -7.53 2.99
N GLY A 177 -3.04 -7.84 3.92
CA GLY A 177 -4.45 -8.11 3.64
C GLY A 177 -5.20 -8.55 4.88
#